data_4c454bcb84e8b41107ab26b10840b99d
#
_entry.id   4c454bcb84e8b41107ab26b10840b99d
#
_cell.length_a   1.000
_cell.length_b   1.000
_cell.length_c   1.000
_cell.angle_alpha   90.00
_cell.angle_beta   90.00
_cell.angle_gamma   90.00
#
_symmetry.space_group_name_H-M   'P 1'
#
loop_
_entity.id
_entity.type
_entity.pdbx_description
1 polymer ?
#
loop_
_entity_poly.entity_id
_entity_poly.type
_entity_poly.pdbx_seq_one_letter_code
_entity_poly.pdbx_strand_id
1 'polypeptide(L)'
;LAKKVADESAVLLENKNNILPLDLSKYKSIAVVGPNGDHGVAGDYAWVNPEDRECVSLYEGIKNVFGKKVTVNHVDGCDWWSQNEEGIADAVKMVEKSDLAIVAVGTRSYWLGRNAKDHKVTSGEGFDLSSLELPGKQLELMKAVKATGKPMIVVLITGKPLVLSWA
;
A
#
# COMPACT_ATOMS: atom_id res chain seq x y z
N LEU A 1 -16.04 -17.17 -7.80
CA LEU A 1 -15.50 -17.62 -6.50
C LEU A 1 -14.33 -16.71 -6.06
N ALA A 2 -13.27 -16.51 -6.87
CA ALA A 2 -12.08 -15.71 -6.52
C ALA A 2 -12.42 -14.29 -6.05
N LYS A 3 -13.29 -13.56 -6.78
CA LYS A 3 -13.73 -12.22 -6.35
C LYS A 3 -14.37 -12.23 -4.96
N LYS A 4 -15.25 -13.20 -4.69
CA LYS A 4 -15.90 -13.31 -3.37
C LYS A 4 -14.88 -13.56 -2.25
N VAL A 5 -13.89 -14.44 -2.49
CA VAL A 5 -12.81 -14.70 -1.53
C VAL A 5 -12.01 -13.41 -1.27
N ALA A 6 -11.66 -12.66 -2.32
CA ALA A 6 -10.96 -11.40 -2.17
C ALA A 6 -11.77 -10.36 -1.38
N ASP A 7 -13.07 -10.23 -1.70
CA ASP A 7 -13.96 -9.30 -1.00
C ASP A 7 -14.09 -9.65 0.50
N GLU A 8 -14.11 -10.95 0.85
CA GLU A 8 -14.24 -11.43 2.23
C GLU A 8 -12.90 -11.52 2.98
N SER A 9 -11.76 -11.35 2.31
CA SER A 9 -10.43 -11.40 2.93
C SER A 9 -9.98 -10.05 3.51
N ALA A 10 -10.66 -8.95 3.15
CA ALA A 10 -10.36 -7.64 3.70
C ALA A 10 -10.88 -7.52 5.14
N VAL A 11 -10.00 -7.10 6.06
CA VAL A 11 -10.33 -6.90 7.48
C VAL A 11 -10.33 -5.42 7.81
N LEU A 12 -11.45 -4.91 8.30
CA LEU A 12 -11.56 -3.54 8.81
C LEU A 12 -11.09 -3.52 10.27
N LEU A 13 -9.88 -3.00 10.52
CA LEU A 13 -9.30 -2.91 11.85
C LEU A 13 -9.81 -1.69 12.63
N GLU A 14 -9.98 -0.58 11.94
CA GLU A 14 -10.45 0.67 12.54
C GLU A 14 -11.21 1.53 11.51
N ASN A 15 -12.24 2.24 11.95
CA ASN A 15 -12.99 3.19 11.12
C ASN A 15 -13.37 4.44 11.91
N LYS A 16 -12.35 5.20 12.32
CA LYS A 16 -12.54 6.48 13.03
C LYS A 16 -13.32 7.46 12.16
N ASN A 17 -14.23 8.16 12.78
CA ASN A 17 -15.09 9.17 12.16
C ASN A 17 -15.95 8.64 10.98
N ASN A 18 -16.14 7.34 10.86
CA ASN A 18 -16.91 6.69 9.79
C ASN A 18 -16.45 7.16 8.39
N ILE A 19 -15.11 7.22 8.16
CA ILE A 19 -14.55 7.59 6.86
C ILE A 19 -14.91 6.58 5.78
N LEU A 20 -15.09 5.32 6.15
CA LEU A 20 -15.55 4.24 5.29
C LEU A 20 -17.02 3.88 5.58
N PRO A 21 -17.84 3.55 4.55
CA PRO A 21 -17.50 3.59 3.12
C PRO A 21 -17.30 5.01 2.62
N LEU A 22 -16.42 5.17 1.60
CA LEU A 22 -16.11 6.48 1.04
C LEU A 22 -17.35 7.12 0.38
N ASP A 23 -17.69 8.31 0.84
CA ASP A 23 -18.63 9.19 0.15
C ASP A 23 -17.87 10.03 -0.89
N LEU A 24 -17.89 9.58 -2.14
CA LEU A 24 -17.18 10.22 -3.24
C LEU A 24 -17.64 11.65 -3.56
N SER A 25 -18.80 12.08 -3.04
CA SER A 25 -19.24 13.47 -3.22
C SER A 25 -18.35 14.47 -2.47
N LYS A 26 -17.61 13.98 -1.46
CA LYS A 26 -16.72 14.79 -0.62
C LYS A 26 -15.32 14.97 -1.18
N TYR A 27 -14.94 14.17 -2.16
CA TYR A 27 -13.55 14.12 -2.66
C TYR A 27 -13.51 14.33 -4.17
N LYS A 28 -12.61 15.21 -4.63
CA LYS A 28 -12.31 15.44 -6.04
C LYS A 28 -11.00 14.77 -6.45
N SER A 29 -10.14 14.52 -5.48
CA SER A 29 -8.81 13.96 -5.69
C SER A 29 -8.38 13.04 -4.57
N ILE A 30 -7.74 11.92 -4.94
CA ILE A 30 -7.19 10.91 -4.05
C ILE A 30 -5.70 10.73 -4.38
N ALA A 31 -4.85 10.82 -3.36
CA ALA A 31 -3.46 10.40 -3.45
C ALA A 31 -3.32 8.98 -2.91
N VAL A 32 -2.85 8.04 -3.72
CA VAL A 32 -2.43 6.72 -3.29
C VAL A 32 -0.92 6.77 -3.12
N VAL A 33 -0.42 6.54 -1.92
CA VAL A 33 1.01 6.58 -1.61
C VAL A 33 1.44 5.32 -0.88
N GLY A 34 2.72 5.01 -0.97
CA GLY A 34 3.29 3.83 -0.31
C GLY A 34 3.68 2.72 -1.30
N PRO A 35 4.63 1.86 -0.90
CA PRO A 35 5.25 0.88 -1.78
C PRO A 35 4.29 -0.22 -2.26
N ASN A 36 3.18 -0.43 -1.57
CA ASN A 36 2.12 -1.36 -1.99
C ASN A 36 1.00 -0.67 -2.81
N GLY A 37 1.18 0.60 -3.18
CA GLY A 37 0.16 1.38 -3.89
C GLY A 37 -0.09 0.89 -5.31
N ASP A 38 0.95 0.78 -6.12
CA ASP A 38 0.85 0.40 -7.54
C ASP A 38 1.65 -0.88 -7.86
N HIS A 39 1.57 -1.84 -6.98
CA HIS A 39 2.16 -3.16 -7.20
C HIS A 39 1.10 -4.24 -6.96
N GLY A 40 0.72 -4.93 -8.02
CA GLY A 40 -0.11 -6.13 -7.93
C GLY A 40 0.70 -7.26 -7.28
N VAL A 41 0.16 -7.91 -6.26
CA VAL A 41 0.83 -8.99 -5.53
C VAL A 41 0.05 -10.29 -5.75
N ALA A 42 0.69 -11.25 -6.41
CA ALA A 42 0.09 -12.55 -6.67
C ALA A 42 0.39 -13.59 -5.57
N GLY A 43 1.28 -13.28 -4.62
CA GLY A 43 1.73 -14.20 -3.58
C GLY A 43 2.86 -15.14 -4.05
N ASP A 44 3.54 -15.80 -3.08
CA ASP A 44 4.77 -16.54 -3.32
C ASP A 44 4.61 -17.78 -4.21
N TYR A 45 3.47 -18.43 -4.15
CA TYR A 45 3.23 -19.69 -4.85
C TYR A 45 2.28 -19.56 -6.05
N ALA A 46 2.00 -18.34 -6.47
CA ALA A 46 1.24 -18.11 -7.69
C ALA A 46 2.11 -18.36 -8.93
N TRP A 47 1.63 -19.19 -9.87
CA TRP A 47 2.27 -19.42 -11.17
C TRP A 47 2.10 -18.23 -12.12
N VAL A 48 2.21 -17.02 -11.65
CA VAL A 48 2.23 -15.83 -12.49
C VAL A 48 3.65 -15.32 -12.60
N ASN A 49 4.05 -15.01 -13.81
CA ASN A 49 5.29 -14.31 -14.00
C ASN A 49 5.17 -12.93 -13.32
N PRO A 50 6.09 -12.53 -12.43
CA PRO A 50 6.03 -11.20 -11.81
C PRO A 50 6.01 -10.03 -12.82
N GLU A 51 6.44 -10.30 -14.06
CA GLU A 51 6.43 -9.36 -15.17
C GLU A 51 5.08 -9.35 -15.91
N ASP A 52 4.31 -10.46 -15.83
CA ASP A 52 2.97 -10.55 -16.36
C ASP A 52 2.02 -9.94 -15.32
N ARG A 53 1.79 -8.66 -15.39
CA ARG A 53 0.92 -7.88 -14.49
C ARG A 53 -0.56 -8.23 -14.66
N GLU A 54 -0.92 -9.47 -14.39
CA GLU A 54 -2.34 -9.89 -14.36
C GLU A 54 -3.03 -9.47 -13.06
N CYS A 55 -2.27 -9.02 -12.05
CA CYS A 55 -2.81 -8.58 -10.77
C CYS A 55 -3.05 -7.08 -10.77
N VAL A 56 -4.30 -6.69 -10.62
CA VAL A 56 -4.70 -5.29 -10.46
C VAL A 56 -4.12 -4.76 -9.15
N SER A 57 -3.35 -3.68 -9.22
CA SER A 57 -2.85 -2.99 -8.03
C SER A 57 -3.97 -2.26 -7.27
N LEU A 58 -3.68 -1.86 -6.02
CA LEU A 58 -4.62 -1.03 -5.25
C LEU A 58 -4.94 0.28 -5.99
N TYR A 59 -3.91 0.96 -6.53
CA TYR A 59 -4.07 2.18 -7.31
C TYR A 59 -4.93 1.97 -8.55
N GLU A 60 -4.65 0.93 -9.34
CA GLU A 60 -5.43 0.60 -10.52
C GLU A 60 -6.88 0.26 -10.17
N GLY A 61 -7.09 -0.52 -9.10
CA GLY A 61 -8.43 -0.85 -8.60
C GLY A 61 -9.23 0.38 -8.20
N ILE A 62 -8.64 1.30 -7.45
CA ILE A 62 -9.25 2.57 -7.07
C ILE A 62 -9.54 3.42 -8.30
N LYS A 63 -8.59 3.53 -9.22
CA LYS A 63 -8.73 4.29 -10.45
C LYS A 63 -9.82 3.72 -11.36
N ASN A 64 -9.92 2.40 -11.46
CA ASN A 64 -10.95 1.74 -12.27
C ASN A 64 -12.37 1.99 -11.72
N VAL A 65 -12.51 2.00 -10.39
CA VAL A 65 -13.81 2.21 -9.74
C VAL A 65 -14.19 3.69 -9.67
N PHE A 66 -13.24 4.56 -9.37
CA PHE A 66 -13.51 5.96 -9.02
C PHE A 66 -13.00 6.97 -10.03
N GLY A 67 -12.06 6.61 -10.90
CA GLY A 67 -11.33 7.54 -11.78
C GLY A 67 -12.16 8.34 -12.79
N LYS A 68 -13.43 7.96 -13.00
CA LYS A 68 -14.38 8.76 -13.79
C LYS A 68 -14.98 9.95 -13.01
N LYS A 69 -14.91 9.90 -11.67
CA LYS A 69 -15.51 10.90 -10.78
C LYS A 69 -14.48 11.67 -9.97
N VAL A 70 -13.34 11.03 -9.72
CA VAL A 70 -12.29 11.53 -8.82
C VAL A 70 -10.94 11.39 -9.51
N THR A 71 -10.08 12.40 -9.44
CA THR A 71 -8.69 12.28 -9.89
C THR A 71 -7.92 11.39 -8.93
N VAL A 72 -7.29 10.33 -9.44
CA VAL A 72 -6.48 9.42 -8.62
C VAL A 72 -5.03 9.50 -9.10
N ASN A 73 -4.13 9.85 -8.19
CA ASN A 73 -2.69 9.93 -8.44
C ASN A 73 -1.94 8.96 -7.55
N HIS A 74 -0.74 8.54 -7.97
CA HIS A 74 0.09 7.61 -7.23
C HIS A 74 1.56 8.07 -7.19
N VAL A 75 2.22 7.77 -6.06
CA VAL A 75 3.67 7.77 -5.87
C VAL A 75 4.04 6.85 -4.71
N ASP A 76 5.13 6.10 -4.83
CA ASP A 76 5.55 5.17 -3.76
C ASP A 76 5.96 5.91 -2.48
N GLY A 77 6.67 7.01 -2.59
CA GLY A 77 7.17 7.78 -1.45
C GLY A 77 8.34 7.12 -0.71
N CYS A 78 8.37 5.82 -0.63
CA CYS A 78 9.48 4.99 -0.15
C CYS A 78 9.38 3.59 -0.76
N ASP A 79 10.39 2.77 -0.58
CA ASP A 79 10.32 1.35 -0.89
C ASP A 79 10.03 0.47 0.35
N TRP A 80 10.02 -0.87 0.18
CA TRP A 80 9.66 -1.80 1.25
C TRP A 80 10.74 -2.01 2.31
N TRP A 81 12.03 -1.78 2.01
CA TRP A 81 13.13 -2.21 2.89
C TRP A 81 14.22 -1.14 3.10
N SER A 82 14.34 -0.21 2.16
CA SER A 82 15.42 0.79 2.17
C SER A 82 15.23 1.83 3.28
N GLN A 83 16.35 2.34 3.74
CA GLN A 83 16.37 3.47 4.68
C GLN A 83 16.36 4.82 3.94
N ASN A 84 16.11 4.83 2.62
CA ASN A 84 16.00 6.05 1.82
C ASN A 84 14.66 6.75 2.06
N GLU A 85 14.69 8.03 2.32
CA GLU A 85 13.53 8.89 2.58
C GLU A 85 13.26 9.92 1.46
N GLU A 86 14.06 9.93 0.39
CA GLU A 86 14.01 10.97 -0.65
C GLU A 86 12.62 11.13 -1.28
N GLY A 87 11.89 10.03 -1.47
CA GLY A 87 10.55 10.04 -2.05
C GLY A 87 9.44 10.56 -1.13
N ILE A 88 9.67 10.63 0.19
CA ILE A 88 8.63 11.02 1.17
C ILE A 88 8.16 12.46 0.91
N ALA A 89 9.08 13.36 0.58
CA ALA A 89 8.73 14.75 0.30
C ALA A 89 7.77 14.89 -0.90
N ASP A 90 7.94 14.06 -1.92
CA ASP A 90 7.06 14.10 -3.10
C ASP A 90 5.69 13.47 -2.80
N ALA A 91 5.65 12.44 -1.96
CA ALA A 91 4.40 11.89 -1.46
C ALA A 91 3.61 12.93 -0.64
N VAL A 92 4.27 13.65 0.25
CA VAL A 92 3.67 14.74 1.03
C VAL A 92 3.10 15.82 0.11
N LYS A 93 3.87 16.32 -0.86
CA LYS A 93 3.40 17.32 -1.84
C LYS A 93 2.17 16.84 -2.62
N MET A 94 2.11 15.56 -2.98
CA MET A 94 0.95 14.98 -3.66
C MET A 94 -0.26 14.93 -2.74
N VAL A 95 -0.08 14.52 -1.50
CA VAL A 95 -1.15 14.46 -0.49
C VAL A 95 -1.69 15.85 -0.18
N GLU A 96 -0.84 16.86 -0.01
CA GLU A 96 -1.25 18.25 0.24
C GLU A 96 -2.18 18.80 -0.85
N LYS A 97 -1.95 18.38 -2.11
CA LYS A 97 -2.77 18.76 -3.28
C LYS A 97 -4.02 17.89 -3.47
N SER A 98 -4.21 16.89 -2.63
CA SER A 98 -5.33 15.95 -2.70
C SER A 98 -6.30 16.16 -1.55
N ASP A 99 -7.52 15.63 -1.70
CA ASP A 99 -8.55 15.72 -0.66
C ASP A 99 -8.49 14.55 0.32
N LEU A 100 -7.95 13.42 -0.12
CA LEU A 100 -7.84 12.17 0.63
C LEU A 100 -6.51 11.48 0.32
N ALA A 101 -5.86 10.94 1.34
CA ALA A 101 -4.72 10.06 1.20
C ALA A 101 -5.10 8.60 1.47
N ILE A 102 -4.63 7.69 0.63
CA ILE A 102 -4.64 6.24 0.87
C ILE A 102 -3.19 5.78 0.94
N VAL A 103 -2.75 5.34 2.10
CA VAL A 103 -1.36 4.94 2.36
C VAL A 103 -1.28 3.42 2.35
N ALA A 104 -0.65 2.85 1.33
CA ALA A 104 -0.52 1.41 1.13
C ALA A 104 0.86 0.93 1.56
N VAL A 105 0.92 0.25 2.70
CA VAL A 105 2.15 -0.19 3.36
C VAL A 105 2.09 -1.68 3.70
N GLY A 106 3.22 -2.23 4.13
CA GLY A 106 3.30 -3.61 4.58
C GLY A 106 4.55 -4.33 4.13
N THR A 107 4.41 -5.60 3.80
CA THR A 107 5.53 -6.44 3.37
C THR A 107 5.43 -6.76 1.89
N ARG A 108 6.57 -7.14 1.31
CA ARG A 108 6.65 -7.71 -0.02
C ARG A 108 7.21 -9.11 0.09
N SER A 109 6.47 -10.06 -0.41
CA SER A 109 6.97 -11.41 -0.62
C SER A 109 7.47 -11.58 -2.07
N TYR A 110 8.37 -12.52 -2.25
CA TYR A 110 8.91 -12.86 -3.56
C TYR A 110 9.06 -14.38 -3.67
N TRP A 111 8.70 -14.94 -4.80
CA TRP A 111 8.79 -16.37 -5.02
C TRP A 111 10.26 -16.84 -5.15
N LEU A 112 10.60 -17.86 -4.40
CA LEU A 112 11.89 -18.54 -4.44
C LEU A 112 12.17 -19.08 -5.85
N GLY A 113 13.26 -18.64 -6.45
CA GLY A 113 13.77 -19.19 -7.71
C GLY A 113 14.08 -18.17 -8.79
N ARG A 114 13.62 -16.94 -8.67
CA ARG A 114 13.97 -15.87 -9.60
C ARG A 114 14.76 -14.78 -8.89
N ASN A 115 16.10 -14.82 -9.03
CA ASN A 115 17.03 -13.77 -8.59
C ASN A 115 16.96 -13.38 -7.11
N ALA A 116 17.21 -14.33 -6.21
CA ALA A 116 17.51 -14.06 -4.80
C ALA A 116 18.64 -13.03 -4.57
N LYS A 117 19.27 -12.55 -5.65
CA LYS A 117 20.30 -11.51 -5.61
C LYS A 117 19.76 -10.11 -5.36
N ASP A 118 18.48 -9.85 -5.60
CA ASP A 118 17.92 -8.50 -5.46
C ASP A 118 17.47 -8.16 -4.04
N HIS A 119 17.49 -9.09 -3.09
CA HIS A 119 17.18 -8.90 -1.66
C HIS A 119 16.04 -7.89 -1.35
N LYS A 120 15.12 -7.73 -2.30
CA LYS A 120 14.04 -6.74 -2.22
C LYS A 120 12.76 -7.33 -1.62
N VAL A 121 12.92 -8.28 -0.71
CA VAL A 121 11.87 -9.05 -0.05
C VAL A 121 11.91 -8.79 1.43
N THR A 122 10.73 -8.67 2.02
CA THR A 122 10.59 -8.44 3.46
C THR A 122 9.80 -9.56 4.15
N SER A 123 9.33 -10.54 3.39
CA SER A 123 8.65 -11.73 3.92
C SER A 123 8.63 -12.82 2.83
N GLY A 124 8.27 -14.04 3.18
CA GLY A 124 8.12 -15.15 2.26
C GLY A 124 8.95 -16.36 2.66
N GLU A 125 8.93 -17.42 1.85
CA GLU A 125 9.72 -18.62 2.11
C GLU A 125 11.21 -18.32 2.06
N GLY A 126 11.92 -18.68 3.13
CA GLY A 126 13.35 -18.42 3.27
C GLY A 126 13.71 -16.97 3.67
N PHE A 127 12.73 -16.13 3.92
CA PHE A 127 12.93 -14.73 4.33
C PHE A 127 12.11 -14.40 5.56
N ASP A 128 12.80 -14.05 6.64
CA ASP A 128 12.18 -13.64 7.89
C ASP A 128 12.55 -12.22 8.25
N LEU A 129 11.65 -11.55 8.98
CA LEU A 129 11.93 -10.29 9.63
C LEU A 129 12.37 -10.55 11.08
N SER A 130 13.41 -9.85 11.50
CA SER A 130 13.85 -9.84 12.90
C SER A 130 12.99 -8.92 13.80
N SER A 131 12.07 -8.18 13.20
CA SER A 131 11.18 -7.24 13.89
C SER A 131 9.76 -7.38 13.34
N LEU A 132 8.78 -7.03 14.18
CA LEU A 132 7.37 -6.90 13.78
C LEU A 132 7.02 -5.47 13.34
N GLU A 133 7.97 -4.55 13.34
CA GLU A 133 7.77 -3.19 12.85
C GLU A 133 7.65 -3.16 11.32
N LEU A 134 7.05 -2.11 10.79
CA LEU A 134 7.05 -1.86 9.34
C LEU A 134 8.49 -1.73 8.84
N PRO A 135 8.88 -2.51 7.81
CA PRO A 135 10.24 -2.43 7.29
C PRO A 135 10.50 -1.12 6.54
N GLY A 136 11.79 -0.77 6.43
CA GLY A 136 12.21 0.43 5.70
C GLY A 136 11.76 1.73 6.35
N LYS A 137 11.31 2.67 5.53
CA LYS A 137 10.84 4.02 5.93
C LYS A 137 9.32 4.21 5.82
N GLN A 138 8.58 3.12 5.83
CA GLN A 138 7.13 3.15 5.68
C GLN A 138 6.43 3.86 6.86
N LEU A 139 6.94 3.70 8.08
CA LEU A 139 6.41 4.39 9.25
C LEU A 139 6.64 5.91 9.17
N GLU A 140 7.81 6.33 8.69
CA GLU A 140 8.14 7.73 8.45
C GLU A 140 7.24 8.34 7.39
N LEU A 141 6.97 7.61 6.29
CA LEU A 141 6.01 8.02 5.27
C LEU A 141 4.62 8.22 5.89
N MET A 142 4.12 7.25 6.65
CA MET A 142 2.81 7.35 7.32
C MET A 142 2.73 8.59 8.22
N LYS A 143 3.76 8.84 9.05
CA LYS A 143 3.84 10.00 9.93
C LYS A 143 3.83 11.32 9.14
N ALA A 144 4.61 11.38 8.05
CA ALA A 144 4.69 12.56 7.20
C ALA A 144 3.35 12.86 6.51
N VAL A 145 2.67 11.82 5.99
CA VAL A 145 1.33 11.97 5.40
C VAL A 145 0.32 12.41 6.46
N LYS A 146 0.34 11.83 7.65
CA LYS A 146 -0.55 12.22 8.76
C LYS A 146 -0.36 13.69 9.15
N ALA A 147 0.87 14.18 9.13
CA ALA A 147 1.21 15.56 9.48
C ALA A 147 0.60 16.60 8.51
N THR A 148 0.21 16.20 7.30
CA THR A 148 -0.51 17.08 6.36
C THR A 148 -1.91 17.48 6.84
N GLY A 149 -2.47 16.77 7.82
CA GLY A 149 -3.83 16.96 8.32
C GLY A 149 -4.93 16.50 7.36
N LYS A 150 -4.60 15.92 6.22
CA LYS A 150 -5.60 15.37 5.29
C LYS A 150 -6.25 14.10 5.85
N PRO A 151 -7.52 13.83 5.51
CA PRO A 151 -8.12 12.53 5.78
C PRO A 151 -7.22 11.42 5.23
N MET A 152 -6.99 10.37 6.03
CA MET A 152 -6.05 9.31 5.69
C MET A 152 -6.66 7.93 5.95
N ILE A 153 -6.53 7.03 4.98
CA ILE A 153 -6.83 5.61 5.09
C ILE A 153 -5.52 4.86 4.96
N VAL A 154 -5.26 3.93 5.88
CA VAL A 154 -4.11 3.02 5.80
C VAL A 154 -4.59 1.67 5.29
N VAL A 155 -3.95 1.18 4.22
CA VAL A 155 -4.15 -0.17 3.68
C VAL A 155 -2.88 -0.97 3.98
N LEU A 156 -3.01 -1.97 4.85
CA LEU A 156 -1.92 -2.87 5.19
C LEU A 156 -2.00 -4.14 4.33
N ILE A 157 -0.99 -4.35 3.50
CA ILE A 157 -0.84 -5.57 2.69
C ILE A 157 0.37 -6.33 3.23
N THR A 158 0.11 -7.45 3.90
CA THR A 158 1.19 -8.18 4.58
C THR A 158 0.93 -9.68 4.62
N GLY A 159 1.98 -10.47 4.49
CA GLY A 159 1.95 -11.92 4.68
C GLY A 159 2.25 -12.35 6.12
N LYS A 160 2.45 -11.41 7.05
CA LYS A 160 2.76 -11.67 8.46
C LYS A 160 2.19 -10.58 9.39
N PRO A 161 2.03 -10.87 10.68
CA PRO A 161 1.64 -9.85 11.67
C PRO A 161 2.66 -8.73 11.72
N LEU A 162 2.18 -7.48 11.81
CA LEU A 162 2.99 -6.29 12.01
C LEU A 162 2.42 -5.46 13.16
N VAL A 163 3.29 -4.75 13.86
CA VAL A 163 2.90 -3.79 14.90
C VAL A 163 2.46 -2.48 14.23
N LEU A 164 1.24 -2.05 14.54
CA LEU A 164 0.64 -0.81 14.03
C LEU A 164 0.25 0.12 15.19
N SER A 165 1.00 0.10 16.29
CA SER A 165 0.68 0.90 17.49
C SER A 165 0.63 2.41 17.24
N TRP A 166 1.15 2.87 16.12
CA TRP A 166 1.12 4.27 15.71
C TRP A 166 -0.13 4.64 14.88
N ALA A 167 -0.76 3.70 14.21
CA ALA A 167 -1.86 3.96 13.26
C ALA A 167 -3.17 4.43 13.96
#